data_8cd9aaf34a7bcc7f6d7a84d80e57d816
#
_entry.id   8cd9aaf34a7bcc7f6d7a84d80e57d816
#
_cell.length_a   1.000
_cell.length_b   1.000
_cell.length_c   1.000
_cell.angle_alpha   90.00
_cell.angle_beta   90.00
_cell.angle_gamma   90.00
#
_symmetry.space_group_name_H-M   'P 1'
#
loop_
_entity.id
_entity.type
_entity.pdbx_description
1 polymer ?
#
loop_
_entity_poly.entity_id
_entity_poly.type
_entity_poly.pdbx_seq_one_letter_code
_entity_poly.pdbx_strand_id
1 'polypeptide(L)'
;MAQAHVNSYRFTGCRIGRKVSRISGFLCLSVLGVCFFCLRVSAQESFRVMHYNVENFFDCRDDSLKQDEEFLPHAVRGWNWNRYHAKMNKIAKVVLAASSNQVPDLVGLCEVENAYCLDGLTRYSPLRDAAYRYVMTDSPDERGIDVALLYQPATFRLLGMQCIRIPSFRIGRKPTRDLLHVSGRVISGDTLDVFVCHFPSRSGGTRQSEPYRLFVADVLRHTVDSLLSVRQSPYLIIMGDFNDEPSSRSISQVLGAQTPEEENDVSSFLLYNLMAGKEPGTYRYRGEWGVLDQFIVNGSMLLPSASLHTGTAEAHVLDFPFLLEEDERYGGITPFRTYKGMRYQGGYSDHLPVCLDIRIRY
;
A
#
# COMPACT_ATOMS: atom_id res chain seq x y z
N MET A 1 40.20 -61.08 18.63
CA MET A 1 41.55 -61.32 19.12
C MET A 1 42.21 -59.99 19.36
N ALA A 2 42.75 -59.85 20.51
CA ALA A 2 43.72 -58.99 21.21
C ALA A 2 43.15 -57.63 21.63
N GLN A 3 42.68 -57.43 22.87
CA GLN A 3 43.38 -57.21 24.16
C GLN A 3 44.41 -56.09 24.07
N ALA A 4 44.01 -54.93 24.69
CA ALA A 4 44.32 -54.47 26.04
C ALA A 4 45.72 -53.84 26.19
N HIS A 5 45.77 -52.63 26.71
CA HIS A 5 46.58 -52.33 27.88
C HIS A 5 46.17 -51.00 28.55
N VAL A 6 45.84 -51.13 29.80
CA VAL A 6 45.68 -50.10 30.84
C VAL A 6 47.06 -49.63 31.26
N ASN A 7 47.24 -48.33 31.51
CA ASN A 7 48.29 -47.86 32.42
C ASN A 7 47.79 -46.70 33.27
N SER A 8 47.65 -47.00 34.55
CA SER A 8 47.42 -46.11 35.65
C SER A 8 48.70 -45.39 36.10
N TYR A 9 48.67 -44.10 36.30
CA TYR A 9 49.62 -43.42 37.17
C TYR A 9 48.88 -42.61 38.24
N ARG A 10 49.11 -43.03 39.47
CA ARG A 10 48.81 -42.25 40.69
C ARG A 10 49.91 -41.21 40.87
N PHE A 11 49.51 -39.98 41.19
CA PHE A 11 50.40 -39.11 41.94
C PHE A 11 49.64 -38.37 43.04
N THR A 12 50.26 -38.35 44.15
CA THR A 12 50.01 -37.94 45.51
C THR A 12 49.73 -36.44 45.70
N GLY A 13 48.93 -36.12 46.70
CA GLY A 13 48.42 -34.83 47.05
C GLY A 13 49.42 -33.78 47.53
N CYS A 14 48.99 -32.56 47.41
CA CYS A 14 49.47 -31.45 48.26
C CYS A 14 48.29 -30.57 48.65
N ARG A 15 47.99 -30.49 49.97
CA ARG A 15 47.05 -29.58 50.58
C ARG A 15 47.69 -28.20 50.68
N ILE A 16 47.07 -27.19 50.06
CA ILE A 16 47.35 -25.79 50.40
C ILE A 16 46.02 -25.13 50.74
N GLY A 17 46.04 -24.45 51.87
CA GLY A 17 44.86 -23.97 52.58
C GLY A 17 44.11 -22.86 51.89
N ARG A 18 42.81 -22.91 52.11
CA ARG A 18 41.82 -21.86 51.71
C ARG A 18 41.91 -20.67 52.68
N LYS A 19 42.17 -19.49 52.12
CA LYS A 19 41.55 -18.26 52.58
C LYS A 19 40.81 -17.65 51.43
N VAL A 20 39.49 -17.88 51.35
CA VAL A 20 38.59 -17.23 50.40
C VAL A 20 38.04 -16.00 51.06
N SER A 21 38.45 -14.85 50.61
CA SER A 21 37.89 -13.56 51.01
C SER A 21 36.49 -13.41 50.39
N ARG A 22 35.50 -13.15 51.26
CA ARG A 22 34.11 -12.91 50.94
C ARG A 22 33.82 -11.48 50.41
N ILE A 23 34.42 -11.01 49.31
CA ILE A 23 34.20 -9.65 48.79
C ILE A 23 33.84 -9.62 47.31
N SER A 24 33.69 -10.75 46.62
CA SER A 24 33.38 -10.73 45.17
C SER A 24 31.89 -10.97 44.80
N GLY A 25 30.99 -11.13 45.78
CA GLY A 25 29.59 -11.48 45.48
C GLY A 25 28.65 -10.28 45.21
N PHE A 26 29.01 -9.08 45.63
CA PHE A 26 28.12 -7.91 45.51
C PHE A 26 28.33 -7.04 44.25
N LEU A 27 29.48 -7.19 43.56
CA LEU A 27 29.75 -6.37 42.38
C LEU A 27 29.18 -6.96 41.07
N CYS A 28 28.94 -8.26 41.01
CA CYS A 28 28.39 -8.92 39.83
C CYS A 28 26.84 -8.76 39.70
N LEU A 29 26.11 -8.62 40.80
CA LEU A 29 24.65 -8.43 40.76
C LEU A 29 24.26 -7.00 40.34
N SER A 30 25.10 -6.01 40.64
CA SER A 30 24.83 -4.61 40.26
C SER A 30 25.09 -4.33 38.77
N VAL A 31 26.03 -5.05 38.16
CA VAL A 31 26.31 -4.90 36.69
C VAL A 31 25.24 -5.59 35.85
N LEU A 32 24.69 -6.72 36.26
CA LEU A 32 23.55 -7.36 35.57
C LEU A 32 22.25 -6.57 35.71
N GLY A 33 22.04 -5.86 36.79
CA GLY A 33 20.86 -5.00 37.00
C GLY A 33 20.88 -3.75 36.13
N VAL A 34 22.04 -3.18 35.84
CA VAL A 34 22.17 -1.98 34.96
C VAL A 34 22.06 -2.34 33.49
N CYS A 35 22.49 -3.52 33.05
CA CYS A 35 22.32 -3.96 31.67
C CYS A 35 20.86 -4.28 31.28
N PHE A 36 19.99 -4.64 32.24
CA PHE A 36 18.58 -4.89 31.95
C PHE A 36 17.73 -3.62 31.86
N PHE A 37 18.23 -2.48 32.34
CA PHE A 37 17.50 -1.21 32.31
C PHE A 37 17.81 -0.35 31.07
N CYS A 38 18.80 -0.71 30.25
CA CYS A 38 19.22 0.07 29.08
C CYS A 38 18.71 -0.46 27.72
N LEU A 39 17.85 -1.49 27.69
CA LEU A 39 17.35 -2.07 26.42
C LEU A 39 15.83 -1.87 26.23
N ARG A 40 15.28 -0.79 26.73
CA ARG A 40 14.06 -0.24 26.13
C ARG A 40 14.42 0.86 25.14
N VAL A 41 15.17 0.51 24.10
CA VAL A 41 15.01 1.21 22.82
C VAL A 41 13.61 0.82 22.38
N SER A 42 12.64 1.72 22.57
CA SER A 42 11.36 1.64 21.92
C SER A 42 11.69 1.64 20.42
N ALA A 43 11.75 0.46 19.82
CA ALA A 43 11.79 0.35 18.37
C ALA A 43 10.48 0.98 17.91
N GLN A 44 10.60 2.17 17.35
CA GLN A 44 9.49 2.84 16.70
C GLN A 44 9.22 2.01 15.45
N GLU A 45 8.23 1.13 15.53
CA GLU A 45 7.86 0.31 14.39
C GLU A 45 7.21 1.19 13.33
N SER A 46 7.68 1.07 12.11
CA SER A 46 7.14 1.75 10.93
C SER A 46 6.19 0.79 10.23
N PHE A 47 4.98 1.24 9.98
CA PHE A 47 3.97 0.53 9.18
C PHE A 47 3.83 1.27 7.85
N ARG A 48 4.16 0.60 6.74
CA ARG A 48 4.16 1.20 5.41
C ARG A 48 2.95 0.80 4.60
N VAL A 49 2.25 1.78 4.06
CA VAL A 49 1.14 1.62 3.12
C VAL A 49 1.58 2.11 1.75
N MET A 50 1.32 1.33 0.71
CA MET A 50 1.60 1.67 -0.68
C MET A 50 0.30 1.66 -1.48
N HIS A 51 0.17 2.57 -2.45
CA HIS A 51 -0.85 2.49 -3.50
C HIS A 51 -0.18 2.50 -4.87
N TYR A 52 -0.74 1.71 -5.82
CA TYR A 52 -0.24 1.65 -7.18
C TYR A 52 -1.36 1.29 -8.18
N ASN A 53 -1.64 2.19 -9.12
CA ASN A 53 -2.37 1.84 -10.33
C ASN A 53 -1.40 1.09 -11.24
N VAL A 54 -1.70 -0.18 -11.53
CA VAL A 54 -0.79 -1.07 -12.26
C VAL A 54 -0.96 -1.04 -13.77
N GLU A 55 -1.80 -0.19 -14.33
CA GLU A 55 -2.11 -0.07 -15.77
C GLU A 55 -2.49 -1.42 -16.39
N ASN A 56 -3.75 -1.82 -16.26
CA ASN A 56 -4.34 -2.98 -16.97
C ASN A 56 -3.60 -4.31 -16.72
N PHE A 57 -3.62 -4.80 -15.50
CA PHE A 57 -3.07 -6.12 -15.17
C PHE A 57 -4.12 -7.21 -15.45
N PHE A 58 -4.21 -7.59 -16.73
CA PHE A 58 -5.09 -8.63 -17.26
C PHE A 58 -4.36 -9.96 -17.40
N ASP A 59 -5.09 -11.07 -17.28
CA ASP A 59 -4.60 -12.37 -17.73
C ASP A 59 -4.77 -12.51 -19.28
N CYS A 60 -4.77 -13.72 -19.82
CA CYS A 60 -4.92 -13.93 -21.26
C CYS A 60 -6.16 -14.77 -21.59
N ARG A 61 -7.15 -14.79 -20.69
CA ARG A 61 -8.39 -15.55 -20.85
C ARG A 61 -9.52 -14.57 -21.07
N ASP A 62 -10.47 -14.99 -21.89
CA ASP A 62 -11.69 -14.24 -22.17
C ASP A 62 -12.67 -14.34 -21.00
N ASP A 63 -13.10 -13.19 -20.45
CA ASP A 63 -14.27 -13.10 -19.59
C ASP A 63 -15.45 -12.63 -20.41
N SER A 64 -16.29 -13.55 -20.85
CA SER A 64 -17.45 -13.30 -21.69
C SER A 64 -18.46 -12.29 -21.12
N LEU A 65 -18.32 -11.87 -19.86
CA LEU A 65 -19.16 -10.87 -19.18
C LEU A 65 -18.52 -9.48 -19.20
N LYS A 66 -17.29 -9.35 -19.68
CA LYS A 66 -16.50 -8.11 -19.69
C LYS A 66 -16.06 -7.74 -21.11
N GLN A 67 -15.54 -6.54 -21.26
CA GLN A 67 -14.96 -6.02 -22.52
C GLN A 67 -13.43 -6.04 -22.40
N ASP A 68 -12.86 -7.24 -22.31
CA ASP A 68 -11.44 -7.50 -22.13
C ASP A 68 -10.74 -8.03 -23.39
N GLU A 69 -11.45 -8.09 -24.53
CA GLU A 69 -10.98 -8.66 -25.78
C GLU A 69 -9.66 -8.05 -26.26
N GLU A 70 -9.36 -6.78 -25.89
CA GLU A 70 -8.10 -6.13 -26.23
C GLU A 70 -6.89 -6.81 -25.58
N PHE A 71 -7.09 -7.56 -24.49
CA PHE A 71 -6.05 -8.24 -23.72
C PHE A 71 -5.97 -9.75 -24.03
N LEU A 72 -6.57 -10.19 -25.14
CA LEU A 72 -6.44 -11.57 -25.61
C LEU A 72 -5.26 -11.74 -26.58
N PRO A 73 -4.69 -12.97 -26.68
CA PRO A 73 -3.49 -13.22 -27.49
C PRO A 73 -3.64 -12.89 -28.98
N HIS A 74 -4.83 -12.95 -29.52
CA HIS A 74 -5.15 -12.67 -30.93
C HIS A 74 -5.56 -11.21 -31.19
N ALA A 75 -5.70 -10.41 -30.13
CA ALA A 75 -6.08 -9.01 -30.25
C ALA A 75 -4.94 -8.11 -30.79
N VAL A 76 -5.31 -6.90 -31.23
CA VAL A 76 -4.36 -5.93 -31.82
C VAL A 76 -3.24 -5.55 -30.84
N ARG A 77 -3.51 -5.50 -29.52
CA ARG A 77 -2.49 -5.27 -28.51
C ARG A 77 -1.47 -6.41 -28.43
N GLY A 78 -1.83 -7.62 -28.91
CA GLY A 78 -0.97 -8.81 -28.87
C GLY A 78 -0.59 -9.20 -27.44
N TRP A 79 -1.51 -8.98 -26.48
CA TRP A 79 -1.32 -9.41 -25.10
C TRP A 79 -1.21 -10.93 -25.06
N ASN A 80 -0.24 -11.46 -24.31
CA ASN A 80 0.01 -12.90 -24.23
C ASN A 80 0.67 -13.27 -22.88
N TRP A 81 0.79 -14.56 -22.61
CA TRP A 81 1.33 -15.07 -21.35
C TRP A 81 2.75 -14.57 -21.03
N ASN A 82 3.60 -14.35 -22.04
CA ASN A 82 4.94 -13.79 -21.80
C ASN A 82 4.85 -12.34 -21.30
N ARG A 83 3.97 -11.52 -21.90
CA ARG A 83 3.74 -10.14 -21.48
C ARG A 83 3.05 -10.07 -20.11
N TYR A 84 2.08 -10.97 -19.87
CA TYR A 84 1.46 -11.14 -18.56
C TYR A 84 2.48 -11.43 -17.46
N HIS A 85 3.34 -12.44 -17.63
CA HIS A 85 4.37 -12.78 -16.65
C HIS A 85 5.41 -11.66 -16.50
N ALA A 86 5.78 -10.98 -17.60
CA ALA A 86 6.67 -9.83 -17.53
C ALA A 86 6.04 -8.67 -16.71
N LYS A 87 4.75 -8.38 -16.92
CA LYS A 87 3.99 -7.38 -16.17
C LYS A 87 3.89 -7.74 -14.69
N MET A 88 3.50 -8.97 -14.38
CA MET A 88 3.43 -9.52 -13.03
C MET A 88 4.75 -9.33 -12.27
N ASN A 89 5.88 -9.71 -12.88
CA ASN A 89 7.21 -9.57 -12.28
C ASN A 89 7.62 -8.10 -12.10
N LYS A 90 7.17 -7.21 -12.97
CA LYS A 90 7.40 -5.76 -12.84
C LYS A 90 6.60 -5.15 -11.69
N ILE A 91 5.33 -5.52 -11.52
CA ILE A 91 4.54 -5.12 -10.36
C ILE A 91 5.23 -5.60 -9.08
N ALA A 92 5.64 -6.87 -9.05
CA ALA A 92 6.39 -7.42 -7.91
C ALA A 92 7.68 -6.64 -7.62
N LYS A 93 8.46 -6.29 -8.66
CA LYS A 93 9.68 -5.48 -8.52
C LYS A 93 9.37 -4.11 -7.91
N VAL A 94 8.29 -3.46 -8.31
CA VAL A 94 7.89 -2.14 -7.76
C VAL A 94 7.55 -2.25 -6.28
N VAL A 95 6.74 -3.24 -5.89
CA VAL A 95 6.39 -3.47 -4.48
C VAL A 95 7.64 -3.77 -3.64
N LEU A 96 8.55 -4.60 -4.16
CA LEU A 96 9.83 -4.89 -3.48
C LEU A 96 10.75 -3.67 -3.40
N ALA A 97 10.77 -2.82 -4.43
CA ALA A 97 11.58 -1.59 -4.41
C ALA A 97 11.03 -0.54 -3.43
N ALA A 98 9.72 -0.58 -3.13
CA ALA A 98 9.09 0.27 -2.13
C ALA A 98 9.44 -0.13 -0.68
N SER A 99 10.19 -1.23 -0.49
CA SER A 99 10.65 -1.67 0.83
C SER A 99 11.67 -0.70 1.42
N SER A 100 11.59 -0.47 2.73
CA SER A 100 12.66 0.16 3.50
C SER A 100 13.44 -0.91 4.25
N ASN A 101 13.00 -1.27 5.45
CA ASN A 101 13.56 -2.40 6.22
C ASN A 101 12.78 -3.70 5.94
N GLN A 102 11.51 -3.58 5.55
CA GLN A 102 10.61 -4.67 5.20
C GLN A 102 9.71 -4.25 4.04
N VAL A 103 9.07 -5.22 3.39
CA VAL A 103 8.07 -4.94 2.36
C VAL A 103 6.90 -4.13 2.93
N PRO A 104 6.17 -3.33 2.13
CA PRO A 104 5.01 -2.60 2.60
C PRO A 104 4.00 -3.52 3.31
N ASP A 105 3.43 -3.07 4.42
CA ASP A 105 2.46 -3.83 5.21
C ASP A 105 1.12 -3.96 4.48
N LEU A 106 0.73 -2.90 3.76
CA LEU A 106 -0.44 -2.85 2.91
C LEU A 106 -0.07 -2.34 1.51
N VAL A 107 -0.67 -2.97 0.48
CA VAL A 107 -0.53 -2.50 -0.92
C VAL A 107 -1.91 -2.44 -1.56
N GLY A 108 -2.43 -1.23 -1.79
CA GLY A 108 -3.61 -1.00 -2.59
C GLY A 108 -3.27 -1.02 -4.08
N LEU A 109 -4.01 -1.78 -4.85
CA LEU A 109 -3.82 -1.89 -6.29
C LEU A 109 -5.09 -1.48 -7.02
N CYS A 110 -4.92 -0.77 -8.15
CA CYS A 110 -5.97 -0.47 -9.12
C CYS A 110 -5.65 -1.10 -10.47
N GLU A 111 -6.70 -1.36 -11.26
CA GLU A 111 -6.62 -1.96 -12.59
C GLU A 111 -6.11 -3.40 -12.57
N VAL A 112 -6.55 -4.18 -11.61
CA VAL A 112 -6.37 -5.64 -11.55
C VAL A 112 -7.64 -6.31 -12.07
N GLU A 113 -7.51 -7.26 -12.97
CA GLU A 113 -8.65 -7.93 -13.57
C GLU A 113 -9.36 -8.85 -12.58
N ASN A 114 -8.63 -9.81 -11.98
CA ASN A 114 -9.27 -10.89 -11.23
C ASN A 114 -8.34 -11.54 -10.18
N ALA A 115 -8.90 -12.48 -9.43
CA ALA A 115 -8.17 -13.25 -8.42
C ALA A 115 -7.02 -14.09 -9.01
N TYR A 116 -7.10 -14.54 -10.25
CA TYR A 116 -6.03 -15.29 -10.91
C TYR A 116 -4.77 -14.41 -11.06
N CYS A 117 -4.95 -13.15 -11.41
CA CYS A 117 -3.85 -12.19 -11.47
C CYS A 117 -3.18 -11.99 -10.10
N LEU A 118 -3.97 -11.88 -9.03
CA LEU A 118 -3.44 -11.71 -7.66
C LEU A 118 -2.81 -12.99 -7.11
N ASP A 119 -3.35 -14.16 -7.41
CA ASP A 119 -2.71 -15.44 -7.10
C ASP A 119 -1.37 -15.57 -7.83
N GLY A 120 -1.33 -15.18 -9.11
CA GLY A 120 -0.09 -15.08 -9.87
C GLY A 120 0.94 -14.18 -9.17
N LEU A 121 0.52 -12.98 -8.82
CA LEU A 121 1.37 -11.98 -8.19
C LEU A 121 1.89 -12.41 -6.80
N THR A 122 1.03 -12.98 -5.96
CA THR A 122 1.39 -13.29 -4.56
C THR A 122 2.07 -14.65 -4.38
N ARG A 123 1.86 -15.61 -5.29
CA ARG A 123 2.34 -17.00 -5.15
C ARG A 123 3.41 -17.39 -6.16
N TYR A 124 3.42 -16.75 -7.35
CA TYR A 124 4.26 -17.18 -8.47
C TYR A 124 5.21 -16.10 -8.99
N SER A 125 5.16 -14.89 -8.41
CA SER A 125 6.10 -13.82 -8.66
C SER A 125 7.20 -13.77 -7.59
N PRO A 126 8.19 -12.86 -7.69
CA PRO A 126 9.13 -12.59 -6.60
C PRO A 126 8.50 -12.18 -5.26
N LEU A 127 7.21 -11.78 -5.22
CA LEU A 127 6.49 -11.49 -3.97
C LEU A 127 6.08 -12.72 -3.17
N ARG A 128 6.23 -13.94 -3.69
CA ARG A 128 5.85 -15.18 -2.99
C ARG A 128 6.46 -15.30 -1.59
N ASP A 129 7.73 -14.87 -1.45
CA ASP A 129 8.47 -14.98 -0.19
C ASP A 129 8.02 -13.91 0.83
N ALA A 130 7.32 -12.86 0.38
CA ALA A 130 6.70 -11.87 1.23
C ALA A 130 5.38 -12.35 1.87
N ALA A 131 4.84 -13.49 1.43
CA ALA A 131 3.65 -14.14 2.01
C ALA A 131 2.41 -13.25 2.12
N TYR A 132 2.21 -12.32 1.19
CA TYR A 132 1.01 -11.49 1.15
C TYR A 132 -0.26 -12.32 1.04
N ARG A 133 -1.30 -11.87 1.76
CA ARG A 133 -2.70 -12.21 1.47
C ARG A 133 -3.37 -11.02 0.80
N TYR A 134 -4.53 -11.24 0.21
CA TYR A 134 -5.27 -10.18 -0.45
C TYR A 134 -6.78 -10.29 -0.27
N VAL A 135 -7.44 -9.17 -0.47
CA VAL A 135 -8.88 -9.03 -0.72
C VAL A 135 -9.07 -8.14 -1.94
N MET A 136 -10.13 -8.34 -2.71
CA MET A 136 -10.44 -7.54 -3.90
C MET A 136 -11.95 -7.39 -4.09
N THR A 137 -12.33 -6.43 -4.91
CA THR A 137 -13.71 -6.29 -5.42
C THR A 137 -13.98 -7.25 -6.58
N ASP A 138 -15.25 -7.39 -6.91
CA ASP A 138 -15.75 -7.96 -8.17
C ASP A 138 -16.83 -6.99 -8.66
N SER A 139 -16.38 -6.00 -9.39
CA SER A 139 -17.15 -4.83 -9.78
C SER A 139 -17.91 -5.06 -11.07
N PRO A 140 -19.03 -4.36 -11.29
CA PRO A 140 -19.77 -4.42 -12.56
C PRO A 140 -19.15 -3.54 -13.65
N ASP A 141 -17.92 -3.08 -13.50
CA ASP A 141 -17.19 -2.33 -14.53
C ASP A 141 -17.09 -3.16 -15.80
N GLU A 142 -17.46 -2.55 -16.94
CA GLU A 142 -17.52 -3.25 -18.21
C GLU A 142 -16.14 -3.69 -18.71
N ARG A 143 -15.05 -2.99 -18.31
CA ARG A 143 -13.67 -3.35 -18.69
C ARG A 143 -13.14 -4.57 -17.92
N GLY A 144 -13.80 -4.95 -16.80
CA GLY A 144 -13.32 -6.04 -15.97
C GLY A 144 -12.09 -5.67 -15.12
N ILE A 145 -12.00 -4.42 -14.66
CA ILE A 145 -10.93 -3.99 -13.77
C ILE A 145 -11.46 -3.69 -12.37
N ASP A 146 -10.69 -4.07 -11.38
CA ASP A 146 -11.03 -4.02 -9.98
C ASP A 146 -9.95 -3.34 -9.13
N VAL A 147 -10.25 -3.17 -7.86
CA VAL A 147 -9.33 -2.72 -6.83
C VAL A 147 -9.05 -3.84 -5.85
N ALA A 148 -7.83 -3.87 -5.32
CA ALA A 148 -7.41 -4.90 -4.39
C ALA A 148 -6.56 -4.31 -3.27
N LEU A 149 -6.53 -5.00 -2.12
CA LEU A 149 -5.61 -4.74 -1.02
C LEU A 149 -4.82 -6.00 -0.72
N LEU A 150 -3.49 -5.95 -0.93
CA LEU A 150 -2.58 -6.94 -0.38
C LEU A 150 -2.21 -6.52 1.04
N TYR A 151 -2.06 -7.47 1.94
CA TYR A 151 -1.71 -7.19 3.33
C TYR A 151 -0.77 -8.24 3.91
N GLN A 152 0.08 -7.82 4.86
CA GLN A 152 0.96 -8.69 5.64
C GLN A 152 0.19 -9.23 6.85
N PRO A 153 -0.07 -10.55 6.93
CA PRO A 153 -0.83 -11.12 8.06
C PRO A 153 -0.16 -10.95 9.42
N ALA A 154 1.16 -10.74 9.43
CA ALA A 154 1.94 -10.54 10.66
C ALA A 154 1.69 -9.18 11.31
N THR A 155 1.44 -8.14 10.50
CA THR A 155 1.31 -6.75 10.97
C THR A 155 -0.11 -6.19 10.82
N PHE A 156 -0.94 -6.84 9.99
CA PHE A 156 -2.33 -6.47 9.76
C PHE A 156 -3.25 -7.69 9.80
N ARG A 157 -4.02 -7.83 10.87
CA ARG A 157 -5.02 -8.88 11.02
C ARG A 157 -6.35 -8.44 10.44
N LEU A 158 -6.75 -9.01 9.32
CA LEU A 158 -8.05 -8.74 8.69
C LEU A 158 -9.20 -9.04 9.66
N LEU A 159 -10.09 -8.07 9.88
CA LEU A 159 -11.30 -8.17 10.68
C LEU A 159 -12.54 -8.29 9.81
N GLY A 160 -12.58 -7.60 8.66
CA GLY A 160 -13.67 -7.64 7.71
C GLY A 160 -13.39 -6.84 6.46
N MET A 161 -14.17 -7.08 5.42
CA MET A 161 -14.15 -6.31 4.18
C MET A 161 -15.58 -6.05 3.67
N GLN A 162 -15.73 -4.99 2.91
CA GLN A 162 -16.99 -4.62 2.25
C GLN A 162 -16.70 -4.03 0.87
N CYS A 163 -17.37 -4.54 -0.16
CA CYS A 163 -17.43 -3.93 -1.48
C CYS A 163 -18.62 -2.96 -1.52
N ILE A 164 -18.36 -1.68 -1.73
CA ILE A 164 -19.37 -0.64 -1.74
C ILE A 164 -19.74 -0.34 -3.18
N ARG A 165 -20.91 -0.82 -3.58
CA ARG A 165 -21.44 -0.66 -4.93
C ARG A 165 -21.76 0.80 -5.24
N ILE A 166 -21.29 1.28 -6.39
CA ILE A 166 -21.64 2.61 -6.90
C ILE A 166 -22.95 2.52 -7.70
N PRO A 167 -24.05 3.10 -7.22
CA PRO A 167 -25.33 3.02 -7.91
C PRO A 167 -25.40 4.03 -9.09
N SER A 168 -24.52 3.89 -10.05
CA SER A 168 -24.31 4.80 -11.19
C SER A 168 -25.53 4.99 -12.08
N PHE A 169 -26.48 4.02 -12.06
CA PHE A 169 -27.77 4.13 -12.75
C PHE A 169 -28.60 5.33 -12.27
N ARG A 170 -28.41 5.79 -11.01
CA ARG A 170 -29.10 6.96 -10.44
C ARG A 170 -28.76 8.26 -11.16
N ILE A 171 -27.61 8.31 -11.81
CA ILE A 171 -27.13 9.46 -12.59
C ILE A 171 -27.04 9.15 -14.10
N GLY A 172 -27.68 8.07 -14.55
CA GLY A 172 -27.69 7.68 -15.96
C GLY A 172 -26.32 7.32 -16.52
N ARG A 173 -25.42 6.76 -15.67
CA ARG A 173 -24.07 6.34 -16.05
C ARG A 173 -23.94 4.82 -16.08
N LYS A 174 -22.99 4.34 -16.88
CA LYS A 174 -22.61 2.93 -16.92
C LYS A 174 -22.08 2.48 -15.55
N PRO A 175 -22.13 1.18 -15.24
CA PRO A 175 -21.47 0.62 -14.07
C PRO A 175 -19.99 1.00 -14.00
N THR A 176 -19.46 1.08 -12.80
CA THR A 176 -18.04 1.37 -12.53
C THR A 176 -17.53 0.51 -11.39
N ARG A 177 -16.24 0.68 -11.07
CA ARG A 177 -15.58 0.00 -9.97
C ARG A 177 -16.28 0.28 -8.65
N ASP A 178 -16.36 -0.74 -7.81
CA ASP A 178 -16.76 -0.62 -6.42
C ASP A 178 -15.63 0.03 -5.60
N LEU A 179 -15.97 0.60 -4.45
CA LEU A 179 -14.98 0.99 -3.47
C LEU A 179 -14.74 -0.20 -2.53
N LEU A 180 -13.49 -0.51 -2.24
CA LEU A 180 -13.12 -1.56 -1.30
C LEU A 180 -12.86 -0.94 0.07
N HIS A 181 -13.67 -1.31 1.08
CA HIS A 181 -13.40 -1.00 2.48
C HIS A 181 -12.88 -2.25 3.19
N VAL A 182 -11.80 -2.09 3.95
CA VAL A 182 -11.18 -3.16 4.73
C VAL A 182 -10.90 -2.66 6.14
N SER A 183 -11.40 -3.39 7.13
CA SER A 183 -11.05 -3.18 8.54
C SER A 183 -10.04 -4.22 8.99
N GLY A 184 -8.98 -3.80 9.65
CA GLY A 184 -7.98 -4.70 10.21
C GLY A 184 -7.39 -4.20 11.51
N ARG A 185 -6.85 -5.11 12.30
CA ARG A 185 -6.12 -4.78 13.53
C ARG A 185 -4.64 -4.76 13.25
N VAL A 186 -4.00 -3.62 13.50
CA VAL A 186 -2.54 -3.47 13.40
C VAL A 186 -1.85 -3.97 14.67
N ILE A 187 -0.53 -4.08 14.64
CA ILE A 187 0.28 -4.65 15.74
C ILE A 187 0.17 -3.89 17.06
N SER A 188 -0.17 -2.58 17.05
CA SER A 188 -0.49 -1.82 18.27
C SER A 188 -1.77 -2.27 18.97
N GLY A 189 -2.60 -3.06 18.31
CA GLY A 189 -3.93 -3.46 18.78
C GLY A 189 -5.06 -2.54 18.30
N ASP A 190 -4.73 -1.42 17.66
CA ASP A 190 -5.71 -0.50 17.10
C ASP A 190 -6.38 -1.05 15.84
N THR A 191 -7.60 -0.59 15.60
CA THR A 191 -8.29 -0.87 14.33
C THR A 191 -7.96 0.22 13.33
N LEU A 192 -7.46 -0.19 12.15
CA LEU A 192 -7.25 0.66 10.99
C LEU A 192 -8.29 0.30 9.92
N ASP A 193 -9.05 1.30 9.49
CA ASP A 193 -9.98 1.18 8.38
C ASP A 193 -9.31 1.75 7.11
N VAL A 194 -9.33 0.97 6.02
CA VAL A 194 -8.65 1.31 4.77
C VAL A 194 -9.66 1.25 3.62
N PHE A 195 -9.73 2.31 2.83
CA PHE A 195 -10.45 2.33 1.56
C PHE A 195 -9.46 2.28 0.40
N VAL A 196 -9.71 1.41 -0.59
CA VAL A 196 -9.04 1.43 -1.88
C VAL A 196 -10.03 1.86 -2.94
N CYS A 197 -9.71 2.91 -3.67
CA CYS A 197 -10.60 3.59 -4.60
C CYS A 197 -9.99 3.66 -6.00
N HIS A 198 -10.84 3.53 -7.03
CA HIS A 198 -10.48 3.88 -8.40
C HIS A 198 -11.66 4.64 -9.02
N PHE A 199 -11.57 5.97 -9.05
CA PHE A 199 -12.64 6.83 -9.53
C PHE A 199 -12.77 6.78 -11.06
N PRO A 200 -13.94 7.15 -11.61
CA PRO A 200 -14.15 7.21 -13.05
C PRO A 200 -13.13 8.11 -13.76
N SER A 201 -12.56 7.60 -14.85
CA SER A 201 -11.54 8.31 -15.61
C SER A 201 -12.04 9.62 -16.23
N ARG A 202 -11.09 10.48 -16.65
CA ARG A 202 -11.37 11.73 -17.38
C ARG A 202 -11.70 11.47 -18.87
N SER A 203 -12.05 10.24 -19.25
CA SER A 203 -12.41 9.86 -20.63
C SER A 203 -13.59 10.70 -21.12
N GLY A 204 -13.51 11.17 -22.37
CA GLY A 204 -14.49 12.12 -22.92
C GLY A 204 -14.30 13.57 -22.49
N GLY A 205 -13.30 13.85 -21.64
CA GLY A 205 -12.97 15.19 -21.14
C GLY A 205 -13.29 15.37 -19.66
N THR A 206 -12.42 16.11 -18.97
CA THR A 206 -12.47 16.34 -17.52
C THR A 206 -13.83 16.87 -17.07
N ARG A 207 -14.36 17.90 -17.77
CA ARG A 207 -15.65 18.55 -17.44
C ARG A 207 -16.85 17.63 -17.65
N GLN A 208 -16.83 16.79 -18.70
CA GLN A 208 -17.94 15.88 -18.99
C GLN A 208 -18.01 14.69 -18.04
N SER A 209 -16.87 14.24 -17.55
CA SER A 209 -16.76 13.12 -16.61
C SER A 209 -16.83 13.55 -15.13
N GLU A 210 -16.63 14.85 -14.81
CA GLU A 210 -16.65 15.38 -13.44
C GLU A 210 -17.89 14.97 -12.64
N PRO A 211 -19.13 15.12 -13.17
CA PRO A 211 -20.32 14.75 -12.38
C PRO A 211 -20.31 13.32 -11.87
N TYR A 212 -19.62 12.42 -12.60
CA TYR A 212 -19.51 11.03 -12.18
C TYR A 212 -18.53 10.89 -11.01
N ARG A 213 -17.39 11.56 -11.05
CA ARG A 213 -16.44 11.58 -9.92
C ARG A 213 -17.01 12.25 -8.69
N LEU A 214 -17.80 13.35 -8.85
CA LEU A 214 -18.52 13.98 -7.74
C LEU A 214 -19.48 12.98 -7.08
N PHE A 215 -20.22 12.21 -7.87
CA PHE A 215 -21.16 11.22 -7.36
C PHE A 215 -20.45 10.09 -6.59
N VAL A 216 -19.32 9.59 -7.11
CA VAL A 216 -18.52 8.55 -6.41
C VAL A 216 -17.92 9.11 -5.13
N ALA A 217 -17.44 10.36 -5.14
CA ALA A 217 -16.95 11.05 -3.94
C ALA A 217 -18.04 11.21 -2.87
N ASP A 218 -19.28 11.50 -3.27
CA ASP A 218 -20.43 11.61 -2.37
C ASP A 218 -20.76 10.26 -1.72
N VAL A 219 -20.78 9.17 -2.49
CA VAL A 219 -20.96 7.80 -1.96
C VAL A 219 -19.86 7.46 -0.96
N LEU A 220 -18.60 7.77 -1.29
CA LEU A 220 -17.47 7.55 -0.39
C LEU A 220 -17.61 8.38 0.88
N ARG A 221 -17.93 9.67 0.77
CA ARG A 221 -18.11 10.57 1.91
C ARG A 221 -19.18 10.05 2.88
N HIS A 222 -20.37 9.69 2.39
CA HIS A 222 -21.43 9.13 3.21
C HIS A 222 -21.01 7.83 3.92
N THR A 223 -20.25 6.98 3.22
CA THR A 223 -19.74 5.74 3.81
C THR A 223 -18.74 6.02 4.92
N VAL A 224 -17.82 6.95 4.69
CA VAL A 224 -16.84 7.38 5.68
C VAL A 224 -17.50 8.01 6.89
N ASP A 225 -18.47 8.92 6.71
CA ASP A 225 -19.20 9.54 7.81
C ASP A 225 -19.93 8.51 8.67
N SER A 226 -20.57 7.54 8.02
CA SER A 226 -21.24 6.44 8.70
C SER A 226 -20.25 5.61 9.53
N LEU A 227 -19.07 5.31 8.97
CA LEU A 227 -18.02 4.59 9.67
C LEU A 227 -17.47 5.38 10.86
N LEU A 228 -17.11 6.64 10.66
CA LEU A 228 -16.57 7.52 11.71
C LEU A 228 -17.56 7.72 12.86
N SER A 229 -18.88 7.72 12.58
CA SER A 229 -19.92 7.88 13.61
C SER A 229 -19.98 6.72 14.62
N VAL A 230 -19.51 5.53 14.24
CA VAL A 230 -19.55 4.32 15.10
C VAL A 230 -18.19 3.95 15.69
N ARG A 231 -17.10 4.57 15.24
CA ARG A 231 -15.75 4.35 15.76
C ARG A 231 -15.46 5.28 16.95
N GLN A 232 -15.01 4.71 18.07
CA GLN A 232 -14.61 5.52 19.24
C GLN A 232 -13.25 6.20 19.03
N SER A 233 -12.30 5.50 18.39
CA SER A 233 -10.96 5.99 18.07
C SER A 233 -10.67 5.66 16.62
N PRO A 234 -11.16 6.48 15.66
CA PRO A 234 -11.02 6.17 14.26
C PRO A 234 -9.61 6.41 13.77
N TYR A 235 -9.02 5.42 13.10
CA TYR A 235 -7.86 5.53 12.23
C TYR A 235 -8.28 5.10 10.84
N LEU A 236 -8.21 6.01 9.88
CA LEU A 236 -8.76 5.83 8.56
C LEU A 236 -7.76 6.27 7.50
N ILE A 237 -7.56 5.43 6.49
CA ILE A 237 -6.83 5.74 5.27
C ILE A 237 -7.76 5.53 4.08
N ILE A 238 -7.82 6.51 3.19
CA ILE A 238 -8.41 6.39 1.86
C ILE A 238 -7.27 6.54 0.87
N MET A 239 -7.06 5.54 0.03
CA MET A 239 -6.03 5.57 -1.01
C MET A 239 -6.61 5.14 -2.35
N GLY A 240 -6.02 5.60 -3.43
CA GLY A 240 -6.47 5.22 -4.75
C GLY A 240 -6.05 6.17 -5.85
N ASP A 241 -6.43 5.79 -7.08
CA ASP A 241 -6.47 6.66 -8.24
C ASP A 241 -7.82 7.38 -8.28
N PHE A 242 -7.82 8.64 -7.91
CA PHE A 242 -9.04 9.46 -7.89
C PHE A 242 -9.37 10.07 -9.26
N ASN A 243 -8.49 9.95 -10.24
CA ASN A 243 -8.63 10.59 -11.54
C ASN A 243 -8.94 12.11 -11.44
N ASP A 244 -8.68 12.72 -10.30
CA ASP A 244 -8.82 14.14 -9.98
C ASP A 244 -7.67 14.59 -9.07
N GLU A 245 -7.32 15.89 -9.17
CA GLU A 245 -6.29 16.51 -8.33
C GLU A 245 -6.81 16.70 -6.88
N PRO A 246 -5.94 16.84 -5.88
CA PRO A 246 -6.34 17.17 -4.51
C PRO A 246 -7.23 18.42 -4.42
N SER A 247 -7.03 19.40 -5.28
CA SER A 247 -7.82 20.64 -5.36
C SER A 247 -9.14 20.50 -6.12
N SER A 248 -9.38 19.37 -6.81
CA SER A 248 -10.61 19.13 -7.57
C SER A 248 -11.84 19.07 -6.66
N ARG A 249 -12.99 19.51 -7.16
CA ARG A 249 -14.25 19.56 -6.40
C ARG A 249 -14.66 18.24 -5.77
N SER A 250 -14.41 17.12 -6.45
CA SER A 250 -14.69 15.78 -5.93
C SER A 250 -13.93 15.50 -4.62
N ILE A 251 -12.69 15.95 -4.52
CA ILE A 251 -11.82 15.72 -3.38
C ILE A 251 -11.97 16.80 -2.33
N SER A 252 -11.81 18.09 -2.72
CA SER A 252 -11.76 19.18 -1.75
C SER A 252 -13.15 19.61 -1.22
N GLN A 253 -14.21 19.48 -2.04
CA GLN A 253 -15.55 19.95 -1.66
C GLN A 253 -16.49 18.80 -1.30
N VAL A 254 -16.60 17.77 -2.15
CA VAL A 254 -17.58 16.69 -1.93
C VAL A 254 -17.04 15.69 -0.91
N LEU A 255 -15.84 15.13 -1.11
CA LEU A 255 -15.20 14.30 -0.09
C LEU A 255 -14.79 15.12 1.14
N GLY A 256 -14.51 16.42 0.95
CA GLY A 256 -14.16 17.34 2.02
C GLY A 256 -12.76 17.10 2.58
N ALA A 257 -11.85 16.58 1.76
CA ALA A 257 -10.46 16.36 2.15
C ALA A 257 -9.68 17.70 2.05
N GLN A 258 -9.22 18.19 3.19
CA GLN A 258 -8.47 19.43 3.31
C GLN A 258 -6.97 19.18 3.12
N THR A 259 -6.21 20.22 2.76
CA THR A 259 -4.76 20.19 2.86
C THR A 259 -4.39 20.54 4.31
N PRO A 260 -3.55 19.75 4.99
CA PRO A 260 -3.10 20.10 6.33
C PRO A 260 -2.25 21.41 6.24
N GLU A 261 -2.66 22.48 6.93
CA GLU A 261 -1.93 23.77 6.91
C GLU A 261 -0.93 23.83 8.06
N GLU A 262 -1.32 23.44 9.29
CA GLU A 262 -0.46 23.33 10.47
C GLU A 262 -0.98 22.21 11.40
N GLU A 263 -0.09 21.57 12.18
CA GLU A 263 -0.42 20.47 13.09
C GLU A 263 -1.38 20.86 14.23
N ASN A 264 -1.57 22.14 14.50
CA ASN A 264 -2.29 22.62 15.70
C ASN A 264 -3.80 22.79 15.51
N ASP A 265 -4.34 22.69 14.26
CA ASP A 265 -5.77 22.88 13.98
C ASP A 265 -6.42 21.65 13.33
N VAL A 266 -6.00 20.46 13.80
CA VAL A 266 -6.46 19.20 13.23
C VAL A 266 -7.66 18.65 13.99
N SER A 267 -8.80 18.50 13.30
CA SER A 267 -9.97 17.83 13.86
C SER A 267 -9.98 16.34 13.54
N SER A 268 -10.12 15.49 14.56
CA SER A 268 -10.06 14.02 14.46
C SER A 268 -10.97 13.39 13.41
N PHE A 269 -12.10 14.02 13.12
CA PHE A 269 -13.14 13.50 12.22
C PHE A 269 -13.10 14.12 10.81
N LEU A 270 -12.27 15.14 10.59
CA LEU A 270 -12.07 15.70 9.26
C LEU A 270 -11.07 14.87 8.46
N LEU A 271 -11.18 14.97 7.13
CA LEU A 271 -10.29 14.30 6.20
C LEU A 271 -9.21 15.25 5.71
N TYR A 272 -7.98 14.74 5.59
CA TYR A 272 -6.80 15.48 5.17
C TYR A 272 -6.07 14.75 4.05
N ASN A 273 -5.82 15.46 2.96
CA ASN A 273 -5.10 14.93 1.80
C ASN A 273 -3.59 15.19 1.97
N LEU A 274 -2.81 14.12 2.08
CA LEU A 274 -1.37 14.20 2.31
C LEU A 274 -0.54 14.35 1.03
N MET A 275 -1.19 14.30 -0.14
CA MET A 275 -0.52 14.33 -1.44
C MET A 275 -0.59 15.69 -2.13
N ALA A 276 -1.28 16.67 -1.56
CA ALA A 276 -1.35 18.01 -2.13
C ALA A 276 0.05 18.62 -2.28
N GLY A 277 0.37 19.11 -3.49
CA GLY A 277 1.66 19.74 -3.80
C GLY A 277 2.86 18.81 -3.92
N LYS A 278 2.66 17.48 -4.01
CA LYS A 278 3.77 16.53 -4.22
C LYS A 278 4.32 16.61 -5.64
N GLU A 279 5.64 16.60 -5.73
CA GLU A 279 6.40 16.59 -6.98
C GLU A 279 7.39 15.41 -7.01
N PRO A 280 7.60 14.76 -8.19
CA PRO A 280 6.74 14.91 -9.36
C PRO A 280 5.31 14.46 -9.04
N GLY A 281 4.32 14.76 -9.90
CA GLY A 281 3.00 14.16 -9.77
C GLY A 281 3.02 12.63 -9.95
N THR A 282 1.89 11.99 -9.84
CA THR A 282 1.77 10.52 -9.99
C THR A 282 1.42 10.07 -11.41
N TYR A 283 0.89 10.97 -12.22
CA TYR A 283 0.48 10.74 -13.60
C TYR A 283 0.89 11.91 -14.49
N ARG A 284 1.31 11.62 -15.73
CA ARG A 284 1.72 12.67 -16.67
C ARG A 284 0.88 12.64 -17.95
N TYR A 285 0.26 13.76 -18.24
CA TYR A 285 -0.57 13.92 -19.44
C TYR A 285 -0.16 15.14 -20.26
N ARG A 286 0.23 14.95 -21.52
CA ARG A 286 0.65 16.01 -22.45
C ARG A 286 1.77 16.93 -21.90
N GLY A 287 2.69 16.33 -21.16
CA GLY A 287 3.82 17.06 -20.58
C GLY A 287 3.59 17.59 -19.18
N GLU A 288 2.35 17.63 -18.69
CA GLU A 288 2.00 18.14 -17.37
C GLU A 288 1.83 16.99 -16.37
N TRP A 289 2.45 17.13 -15.21
CA TRP A 289 2.28 16.22 -14.09
C TRP A 289 1.04 16.55 -13.27
N GLY A 290 0.35 15.53 -12.81
CA GLY A 290 -0.79 15.63 -11.92
C GLY A 290 -0.71 14.61 -10.78
N VAL A 291 -1.33 14.91 -9.64
CA VAL A 291 -1.39 14.04 -8.45
C VAL A 291 -2.75 13.34 -8.42
N LEU A 292 -2.90 12.23 -9.16
CA LEU A 292 -4.14 11.48 -9.26
C LEU A 292 -4.23 10.37 -8.23
N ASP A 293 -3.08 9.80 -7.84
CA ASP A 293 -2.96 8.77 -6.81
C ASP A 293 -2.70 9.45 -5.46
N GLN A 294 -3.59 9.23 -4.50
CA GLN A 294 -3.59 10.03 -3.28
C GLN A 294 -3.75 9.18 -2.03
N PHE A 295 -3.22 9.71 -0.92
CA PHE A 295 -3.52 9.30 0.44
C PHE A 295 -4.30 10.38 1.15
N ILE A 296 -5.46 10.01 1.68
CA ILE A 296 -6.31 10.86 2.52
C ILE A 296 -6.48 10.14 3.84
N VAL A 297 -6.27 10.83 4.95
CA VAL A 297 -6.40 10.27 6.29
C VAL A 297 -7.39 11.11 7.12
N ASN A 298 -7.95 10.52 8.18
CA ASN A 298 -8.66 11.33 9.16
C ASN A 298 -7.70 12.00 10.13
N GLY A 299 -8.10 13.10 10.71
CA GLY A 299 -7.23 13.93 11.56
C GLY A 299 -6.72 13.23 12.81
N SER A 300 -7.36 12.16 13.29
CA SER A 300 -6.80 11.37 14.40
C SER A 300 -5.39 10.87 14.10
N MET A 301 -5.08 10.55 12.83
CA MET A 301 -3.75 10.08 12.43
C MET A 301 -2.70 11.19 12.37
N LEU A 302 -3.10 12.44 12.36
CA LEU A 302 -2.20 13.61 12.33
C LEU A 302 -1.84 14.12 13.72
N LEU A 303 -2.56 13.69 14.76
CA LEU A 303 -2.30 14.12 16.13
C LEU A 303 -0.96 13.55 16.63
N PRO A 304 -0.07 14.37 17.20
CA PRO A 304 1.22 13.90 17.72
C PRO A 304 1.10 12.82 18.79
N SER A 305 -0.05 12.73 19.48
CA SER A 305 -0.35 11.71 20.51
C SER A 305 -0.94 10.42 19.96
N ALA A 306 -1.22 10.33 18.65
CA ALA A 306 -1.84 9.17 18.06
C ALA A 306 -0.93 7.92 18.14
N SER A 307 -1.54 6.75 18.42
CA SER A 307 -0.82 5.46 18.34
C SER A 307 -0.46 5.09 16.90
N LEU A 308 -1.28 5.51 15.92
CA LEU A 308 -0.99 5.44 14.49
C LEU A 308 -0.83 6.87 13.97
N HIS A 309 0.40 7.35 13.94
CA HIS A 309 0.72 8.73 13.55
C HIS A 309 1.38 8.80 12.18
N THR A 310 0.93 9.75 11.36
CA THR A 310 1.51 10.07 10.04
C THR A 310 1.37 11.57 9.74
N GLY A 311 1.86 12.02 8.60
CA GLY A 311 1.75 13.41 8.16
C GLY A 311 2.12 13.58 6.69
N THR A 312 2.15 14.80 6.22
CA THR A 312 2.52 15.12 4.83
C THR A 312 3.97 14.76 4.52
N ALA A 313 4.87 14.82 5.50
CA ALA A 313 6.27 14.46 5.32
C ALA A 313 6.48 12.96 5.07
N GLU A 314 5.58 12.13 5.57
CA GLU A 314 5.59 10.68 5.46
C GLU A 314 4.93 10.15 4.17
N ALA A 315 4.25 11.01 3.40
CA ALA A 315 3.65 10.66 2.11
C ALA A 315 4.61 10.97 0.95
N HIS A 316 4.87 9.99 0.08
CA HIS A 316 5.87 10.09 -0.98
C HIS A 316 5.35 9.55 -2.31
N VAL A 317 5.74 10.20 -3.41
CA VAL A 317 5.70 9.61 -4.75
C VAL A 317 6.99 8.81 -4.95
N LEU A 318 6.89 7.58 -5.45
CA LEU A 318 8.04 6.72 -5.71
C LEU A 318 8.44 6.85 -7.18
N ASP A 319 9.37 7.72 -7.46
CA ASP A 319 9.88 8.05 -8.81
C ASP A 319 11.18 7.30 -9.14
N PHE A 320 11.24 6.01 -8.81
CA PHE A 320 12.41 5.20 -9.10
C PHE A 320 12.85 5.34 -10.58
N PRO A 321 14.16 5.48 -10.86
CA PRO A 321 14.64 5.68 -12.25
C PRO A 321 14.16 4.64 -13.24
N PHE A 322 13.93 3.39 -12.81
CA PHE A 322 13.43 2.33 -13.69
C PHE A 322 11.94 2.46 -14.03
N LEU A 323 11.17 3.30 -13.31
CA LEU A 323 9.77 3.62 -13.61
C LEU A 323 9.61 4.74 -14.63
N LEU A 324 10.69 5.37 -15.02
CA LEU A 324 10.69 6.59 -15.83
C LEU A 324 11.39 6.34 -17.17
N GLU A 325 10.96 7.07 -18.17
CA GLU A 325 11.59 7.15 -19.50
C GLU A 325 11.58 8.60 -20.00
N GLU A 326 12.36 8.91 -21.02
CA GLU A 326 12.32 10.22 -21.70
C GLU A 326 11.02 10.37 -22.49
N ASP A 327 10.39 11.54 -22.38
CA ASP A 327 9.23 11.89 -23.20
C ASP A 327 9.68 12.61 -24.47
N GLU A 328 9.83 11.85 -25.55
CA GLU A 328 10.25 12.37 -26.86
C GLU A 328 9.29 13.42 -27.45
N ARG A 329 8.01 13.41 -27.01
CA ARG A 329 6.98 14.28 -27.57
C ARG A 329 6.87 15.62 -26.86
N TYR A 330 6.92 15.62 -25.55
CA TYR A 330 6.70 16.82 -24.72
C TYR A 330 7.94 17.24 -23.94
N GLY A 331 9.05 16.48 -24.06
CA GLY A 331 10.28 16.72 -23.32
C GLY A 331 10.19 16.30 -21.85
N GLY A 332 11.35 16.18 -21.20
CA GLY A 332 11.44 15.73 -19.81
C GLY A 332 11.20 14.24 -19.63
N ILE A 333 10.82 13.82 -18.42
CA ILE A 333 10.61 12.42 -18.04
C ILE A 333 9.12 12.10 -17.86
N THR A 334 8.73 10.88 -18.16
CA THR A 334 7.36 10.39 -18.05
C THR A 334 7.36 8.97 -17.48
N PRO A 335 6.27 8.47 -16.87
CA PRO A 335 6.20 7.08 -16.48
C PRO A 335 6.43 6.14 -17.67
N PHE A 336 7.25 5.12 -17.46
CA PHE A 336 7.50 4.06 -18.43
C PHE A 336 6.35 3.05 -18.42
N ARG A 337 5.36 3.34 -19.23
CA ARG A 337 4.08 2.61 -19.29
C ARG A 337 4.13 1.32 -20.09
N THR A 338 3.16 0.44 -19.87
CA THR A 338 3.05 -0.84 -20.58
C THR A 338 2.75 -0.67 -22.05
N TYR A 339 1.86 0.27 -22.40
CA TYR A 339 1.47 0.57 -23.75
C TYR A 339 1.46 2.09 -24.06
N LYS A 340 1.88 2.48 -25.26
CA LYS A 340 1.58 3.79 -25.88
C LYS A 340 0.58 3.56 -27.00
N GLY A 341 -0.71 3.82 -26.74
CA GLY A 341 -1.80 3.42 -27.63
C GLY A 341 -1.86 1.89 -27.74
N MET A 342 -1.76 1.34 -28.97
CA MET A 342 -1.73 -0.11 -29.22
C MET A 342 -0.32 -0.71 -29.21
N ARG A 343 0.73 0.12 -29.13
CA ARG A 343 2.11 -0.34 -29.18
C ARG A 343 2.61 -0.74 -27.78
N TYR A 344 3.00 -1.99 -27.64
CA TYR A 344 3.65 -2.50 -26.43
C TYR A 344 5.01 -1.84 -26.22
N GLN A 345 5.22 -1.24 -25.07
CA GLN A 345 6.47 -0.64 -24.62
C GLN A 345 7.22 -1.54 -23.64
N GLY A 346 6.50 -2.39 -22.95
CA GLY A 346 7.06 -3.26 -21.93
C GLY A 346 7.50 -2.52 -20.67
N GLY A 347 6.90 -1.40 -20.37
CA GLY A 347 7.12 -0.64 -19.15
C GLY A 347 6.40 -1.19 -17.93
N TYR A 348 6.22 -0.34 -16.94
CA TYR A 348 5.64 -0.69 -15.62
C TYR A 348 4.18 -0.25 -15.50
N SER A 349 3.92 1.06 -15.55
CA SER A 349 2.59 1.68 -15.51
C SER A 349 2.67 3.11 -16.03
N ASP A 350 1.53 3.70 -16.40
CA ASP A 350 1.39 5.12 -16.67
C ASP A 350 1.22 5.96 -15.40
N HIS A 351 1.15 5.32 -14.24
CA HIS A 351 1.15 5.95 -12.93
C HIS A 351 2.44 5.63 -12.18
N LEU A 352 2.88 6.56 -11.31
CA LEU A 352 3.90 6.31 -10.31
C LEU A 352 3.24 5.84 -9.02
N PRO A 353 3.83 4.86 -8.32
CA PRO A 353 3.30 4.43 -7.03
C PRO A 353 3.52 5.49 -5.95
N VAL A 354 2.67 5.47 -4.93
CA VAL A 354 2.77 6.33 -3.75
C VAL A 354 2.90 5.51 -2.48
N CYS A 355 3.63 6.01 -1.50
CA CYS A 355 3.81 5.40 -0.18
C CYS A 355 3.44 6.36 0.94
N LEU A 356 2.94 5.79 2.03
CA LEU A 356 2.67 6.48 3.30
C LEU A 356 3.31 5.68 4.44
N ASP A 357 4.19 6.34 5.20
CA ASP A 357 4.77 5.78 6.39
C ASP A 357 3.97 6.19 7.63
N ILE A 358 3.64 5.20 8.48
CA ILE A 358 2.90 5.39 9.72
C ILE A 358 3.79 4.97 10.87
N ARG A 359 3.96 5.85 11.85
CA ARG A 359 4.67 5.56 13.09
C ARG A 359 3.73 4.88 14.06
N ILE A 360 4.09 3.70 14.53
CA ILE A 360 3.31 2.98 15.55
C ILE A 360 3.89 3.27 16.93
N ARG A 361 3.00 3.60 17.88
CA ARG A 361 3.32 3.79 19.30
C ARG A 361 2.50 2.80 20.14
N TYR A 362 3.14 2.19 21.12
CA TYR A 362 2.53 1.22 22.05
C TYR A 362 2.18 1.87 23.39
#